data_c650a1cf6325109bf9e38ef19765c2c9
#
_entry.id   c650a1cf6325109bf9e38ef19765c2c9
#
_cell.length_a   1.000
_cell.length_b   1.000
_cell.length_c   1.000
_cell.angle_alpha   90.00
_cell.angle_beta   90.00
_cell.angle_gamma   90.00
#
_symmetry.space_group_name_H-M   'P 1'
#
loop_
_entity.id
_entity.type
_entity.pdbx_description
1 polymer ?
#
loop_
_entity_poly.entity_id
_entity_poly.type
_entity_poly.pdbx_seq_one_letter_code
_entity_poly.pdbx_strand_id
1 'polypeptide(L)'
;VDFAKKHSILLINDNPYSFILNDQPFSIFNIDGAEDVCLELNSLSKTFNMAGWRVGMLTGAAEHLSNVIKVKSNMDSGMFYGIQKGAIEALTSSKNWFNDLNKIYSERRELVWKLATALNCTFQTSTSGMFVWAKLPVGLSSEVFIDHILQKHHIFVAPGTIFGSN
;
A
#
# COMPACT_ATOMS: atom_id res chain seq x y z
N VAL A 1 17.76 -6.70 -7.05
CA VAL A 1 18.80 -5.72 -7.42
C VAL A 1 19.72 -6.32 -8.48
N ASP A 2 20.36 -7.46 -8.24
CA ASP A 2 21.33 -8.07 -9.18
C ASP A 2 20.76 -8.35 -10.57
N PHE A 3 19.52 -8.87 -10.62
CA PHE A 3 18.83 -9.06 -11.90
C PHE A 3 18.62 -7.72 -12.63
N ALA A 4 18.21 -6.67 -11.92
CA ALA A 4 18.00 -5.35 -12.48
C ALA A 4 19.31 -4.74 -13.03
N LYS A 5 20.40 -4.85 -12.26
CA LYS A 5 21.74 -4.42 -12.71
C LYS A 5 22.19 -5.18 -13.96
N LYS A 6 22.09 -6.52 -13.93
CA LYS A 6 22.50 -7.40 -15.04
C LYS A 6 21.77 -7.07 -16.35
N HIS A 7 20.52 -6.68 -16.28
CA HIS A 7 19.67 -6.46 -17.46
C HIS A 7 19.37 -4.97 -17.73
N SER A 8 20.05 -4.03 -17.03
CA SER A 8 19.84 -2.58 -17.16
C SER A 8 18.38 -2.18 -17.02
N ILE A 9 17.71 -2.73 -16.00
CA ILE A 9 16.29 -2.47 -15.68
C ILE A 9 16.23 -1.52 -14.49
N LEU A 10 15.44 -0.47 -14.59
CA LEU A 10 15.07 0.35 -13.44
C LEU A 10 14.00 -0.38 -12.61
N LEU A 11 14.32 -0.66 -11.36
CA LEU A 11 13.42 -1.32 -10.43
C LEU A 11 12.67 -0.29 -9.59
N ILE A 12 11.35 -0.35 -9.57
CA ILE A 12 10.51 0.55 -8.77
C ILE A 12 9.83 -0.26 -7.67
N ASN A 13 10.11 0.08 -6.41
CA ASN A 13 9.45 -0.48 -5.24
C ASN A 13 8.31 0.44 -4.81
N ASP A 14 7.06 0.03 -5.05
CA ASP A 14 5.87 0.72 -4.56
C ASP A 14 5.55 0.25 -3.14
N ASN A 15 5.94 1.02 -2.13
CA ASN A 15 6.00 0.63 -0.72
C ASN A 15 5.14 1.48 0.24
N PRO A 16 3.86 1.76 -0.07
CA PRO A 16 3.01 2.63 0.75
C PRO A 16 2.49 1.96 2.04
N TYR A 17 2.64 0.64 2.18
CA TYR A 17 2.10 -0.15 3.29
C TYR A 17 3.17 -0.70 4.23
N SER A 18 4.43 -0.29 4.08
CA SER A 18 5.58 -0.88 4.78
C SER A 18 5.41 -0.95 6.30
N PHE A 19 4.72 0.01 6.90
CA PHE A 19 4.51 0.10 8.36
C PHE A 19 3.13 -0.38 8.82
N ILE A 20 2.31 -0.94 7.93
CA ILE A 20 0.94 -1.37 8.27
C ILE A 20 0.92 -2.88 8.48
N LEU A 21 0.63 -3.31 9.72
CA LEU A 21 0.57 -4.72 10.13
C LEU A 21 1.78 -5.52 9.64
N ASN A 22 2.95 -4.91 9.78
CA ASN A 22 4.22 -5.46 9.37
C ASN A 22 5.26 -5.26 10.49
N ASP A 23 5.69 -6.37 11.08
CA ASP A 23 6.66 -6.36 12.19
C ASP A 23 8.10 -6.12 11.70
N GLN A 24 8.35 -6.25 10.40
CA GLN A 24 9.64 -6.07 9.76
C GLN A 24 9.54 -5.13 8.56
N PRO A 25 9.32 -3.82 8.77
CA PRO A 25 9.32 -2.84 7.70
C PRO A 25 10.63 -2.89 6.92
N PHE A 26 10.54 -2.94 5.60
CA PHE A 26 11.69 -3.12 4.74
C PHE A 26 11.69 -2.08 3.62
N SER A 27 12.86 -1.48 3.36
CA SER A 27 13.11 -0.64 2.20
C SER A 27 14.02 -1.38 1.22
N ILE A 28 13.80 -1.18 -0.08
CA ILE A 28 14.69 -1.76 -1.10
C ILE A 28 16.13 -1.25 -0.94
N PHE A 29 16.31 -0.06 -0.37
CA PHE A 29 17.63 0.53 -0.11
C PHE A 29 18.39 -0.14 1.04
N ASN A 30 17.81 -1.12 1.72
CA ASN A 30 18.54 -2.00 2.63
C ASN A 30 19.37 -3.06 1.89
N ILE A 31 19.24 -3.14 0.55
CA ILE A 31 19.99 -4.07 -0.29
C ILE A 31 21.15 -3.32 -0.93
N ASP A 32 22.36 -3.84 -0.77
CA ASP A 32 23.57 -3.24 -1.34
C ASP A 32 23.46 -3.04 -2.85
N GLY A 33 23.77 -1.83 -3.29
CA GLY A 33 23.72 -1.44 -4.70
C GLY A 33 22.32 -1.17 -5.25
N ALA A 34 21.30 -1.10 -4.41
CA ALA A 34 19.96 -0.69 -4.82
C ALA A 34 19.94 0.77 -5.31
N GLU A 35 20.80 1.61 -4.74
CA GLU A 35 20.93 3.02 -5.08
C GLU A 35 21.23 3.28 -6.57
N ASP A 36 21.84 2.32 -7.26
CA ASP A 36 22.20 2.45 -8.68
C ASP A 36 21.01 2.23 -9.62
N VAL A 37 20.06 1.39 -9.23
CA VAL A 37 19.03 0.86 -10.15
C VAL A 37 17.62 0.90 -9.59
N CYS A 38 17.41 1.47 -8.39
CA CYS A 38 16.11 1.44 -7.73
C CYS A 38 15.53 2.85 -7.51
N LEU A 39 14.21 2.90 -7.56
CA LEU A 39 13.38 3.95 -6.99
C LEU A 39 12.43 3.34 -5.96
N GLU A 40 12.18 4.02 -4.86
CA GLU A 40 11.16 3.63 -3.89
C GLU A 40 10.11 4.72 -3.73
N LEU A 41 8.85 4.32 -3.85
CA LEU A 41 7.68 5.14 -3.61
C LEU A 41 7.14 4.86 -2.21
N ASN A 42 7.01 5.89 -1.40
CA ASN A 42 6.38 5.84 -0.09
C ASN A 42 5.22 6.84 -0.01
N SER A 43 4.25 6.59 0.86
CA SER A 43 3.07 7.43 1.00
C SER A 43 2.71 7.65 2.46
N LEU A 44 2.29 8.87 2.80
CA LEU A 44 1.73 9.20 4.10
C LEU A 44 0.26 8.78 4.23
N SER A 45 -0.37 8.38 3.12
CA SER A 45 -1.80 8.06 3.06
C SER A 45 -2.24 7.00 4.07
N LYS A 46 -1.43 5.93 4.23
CA LYS A 46 -1.79 4.80 5.09
C LYS A 46 -1.04 4.86 6.42
N THR A 47 0.25 5.10 6.36
CA THR A 47 1.15 5.12 7.51
C THR A 47 0.79 6.22 8.53
N PHE A 48 0.28 7.37 8.05
CA PHE A 48 -0.12 8.51 8.89
C PHE A 48 -1.61 8.86 8.77
N ASN A 49 -2.42 7.96 8.20
CA ASN A 49 -3.86 8.17 8.01
C ASN A 49 -4.19 9.48 7.25
N MET A 50 -3.34 9.85 6.29
CA MET A 50 -3.40 11.10 5.54
C MET A 50 -3.81 10.88 4.07
N ALA A 51 -4.72 9.94 3.79
CA ALA A 51 -5.11 9.60 2.42
C ALA A 51 -5.65 10.81 1.62
N GLY A 52 -6.44 11.67 2.25
CA GLY A 52 -7.00 12.90 1.63
C GLY A 52 -5.97 14.01 1.38
N TRP A 53 -4.80 13.96 2.00
CA TRP A 53 -3.76 14.99 1.88
C TRP A 53 -2.91 14.85 0.62
N ARG A 54 -2.94 13.68 -0.05
CA ARG A 54 -2.25 13.40 -1.30
C ARG A 54 -0.74 13.64 -1.24
N VAL A 55 -0.08 13.13 -0.21
CA VAL A 55 1.37 13.26 0.03
C VAL A 55 2.06 11.91 -0.09
N GLY A 56 3.11 11.87 -0.87
CA GLY A 56 4.03 10.76 -0.99
C GLY A 56 5.46 11.24 -1.21
N MET A 57 6.38 10.29 -1.22
CA MET A 57 7.81 10.51 -1.40
C MET A 57 8.33 9.56 -2.47
N LEU A 58 9.26 10.05 -3.28
CA LEU A 58 10.06 9.24 -4.18
C LEU A 58 11.52 9.36 -3.76
N THR A 59 12.16 8.24 -3.51
CA THR A 59 13.57 8.14 -3.13
C THR A 59 14.34 7.36 -4.20
N GLY A 60 15.58 7.75 -4.47
CA GLY A 60 16.44 7.07 -5.45
C GLY A 60 17.61 7.91 -5.90
N ALA A 61 18.34 7.44 -6.92
CA ALA A 61 19.45 8.14 -7.50
C ALA A 61 19.06 9.52 -8.08
N ALA A 62 19.92 10.50 -7.90
CA ALA A 62 19.67 11.89 -8.32
C ALA A 62 19.33 12.01 -9.82
N GLU A 63 19.95 11.19 -10.67
CA GLU A 63 19.67 11.17 -12.11
C GLU A 63 18.21 10.80 -12.40
N HIS A 64 17.71 9.72 -11.80
CA HIS A 64 16.34 9.27 -11.97
C HIS A 64 15.34 10.27 -11.39
N LEU A 65 15.62 10.80 -10.18
CA LEU A 65 14.79 11.83 -9.57
C LEU A 65 14.72 13.10 -10.42
N SER A 66 15.84 13.52 -11.02
CA SER A 66 15.88 14.68 -11.93
C SER A 66 14.96 14.47 -13.15
N ASN A 67 14.94 13.27 -13.72
CA ASN A 67 14.07 12.95 -14.85
C ASN A 67 12.59 12.96 -14.44
N VAL A 68 12.26 12.43 -13.27
CA VAL A 68 10.89 12.50 -12.72
C VAL A 68 10.46 13.94 -12.47
N ILE A 69 11.34 14.78 -11.88
CA ILE A 69 11.05 16.20 -11.62
C ILE A 69 10.80 16.97 -12.90
N LYS A 70 11.52 16.70 -13.98
CA LYS A 70 11.29 17.35 -15.30
C LYS A 70 9.85 17.13 -15.79
N VAL A 71 9.30 15.94 -15.61
CA VAL A 71 7.91 15.64 -15.98
C VAL A 71 6.96 16.25 -14.97
N LYS A 72 7.19 16.02 -13.68
CA LYS A 72 6.32 16.45 -12.57
C LYS A 72 6.13 17.97 -12.55
N SER A 73 7.19 18.74 -12.76
CA SER A 73 7.14 20.20 -12.78
C SER A 73 6.33 20.79 -13.95
N ASN A 74 6.07 20.00 -14.99
CA ASN A 74 5.17 20.37 -16.07
C ASN A 74 3.70 19.94 -15.84
N MET A 75 3.47 19.06 -14.86
CA MET A 75 2.12 18.58 -14.52
C MET A 75 1.44 19.45 -13.47
N ASP A 76 2.21 19.97 -12.53
CA ASP A 76 1.70 20.85 -11.47
C ASP A 76 2.73 21.86 -11.00
N SER A 77 2.25 22.92 -10.35
CA SER A 77 3.08 24.06 -9.88
C SER A 77 3.64 23.87 -8.47
N GLY A 78 3.55 22.66 -7.93
CA GLY A 78 4.02 22.34 -6.59
C GLY A 78 2.88 22.10 -5.59
N MET A 79 3.28 21.78 -4.38
CA MET A 79 2.37 21.39 -3.30
C MET A 79 2.02 22.59 -2.42
N PHE A 80 0.75 22.73 -2.03
CA PHE A 80 0.30 23.74 -1.07
C PHE A 80 1.09 23.65 0.24
N TYR A 81 1.57 24.80 0.71
CA TYR A 81 2.48 24.88 1.88
C TYR A 81 1.89 24.25 3.15
N GLY A 82 0.58 24.39 3.38
CA GLY A 82 -0.08 23.77 4.52
C GLY A 82 0.03 22.24 4.52
N ILE A 83 -0.06 21.62 3.33
CA ILE A 83 0.14 20.16 3.18
C ILE A 83 1.57 19.77 3.52
N GLN A 84 2.57 20.57 3.07
CA GLN A 84 3.98 20.31 3.41
C GLN A 84 4.22 20.38 4.92
N LYS A 85 3.64 21.35 5.61
CA LYS A 85 3.75 21.46 7.08
C LYS A 85 3.08 20.29 7.80
N GLY A 86 1.89 19.88 7.34
CA GLY A 86 1.23 18.70 7.88
C GLY A 86 2.03 17.41 7.67
N ALA A 87 2.70 17.27 6.52
CA ALA A 87 3.59 16.14 6.25
C ALA A 87 4.82 16.14 7.18
N ILE A 88 5.43 17.31 7.42
CA ILE A 88 6.57 17.43 8.37
C ILE A 88 6.13 17.02 9.77
N GLU A 89 4.98 17.50 10.25
CA GLU A 89 4.45 17.13 11.56
C GLU A 89 4.19 15.62 11.65
N ALA A 90 3.57 15.03 10.63
CA ALA A 90 3.35 13.59 10.58
C ALA A 90 4.65 12.79 10.68
N LEU A 91 5.68 13.19 9.94
CA LEU A 91 6.99 12.51 9.94
C LEU A 91 7.75 12.64 11.27
N THR A 92 7.38 13.60 12.13
CA THR A 92 7.93 13.76 13.50
C THR A 92 7.14 13.00 14.56
N SER A 93 6.08 12.28 14.17
CA SER A 93 5.26 11.49 15.09
C SER A 93 6.08 10.43 15.82
N SER A 94 5.71 10.15 17.05
CA SER A 94 6.39 9.16 17.88
C SER A 94 6.16 7.73 17.37
N LYS A 95 7.03 6.80 17.79
CA LYS A 95 6.84 5.36 17.51
C LYS A 95 5.51 4.81 18.04
N ASN A 96 4.93 5.42 19.07
CA ASN A 96 3.63 5.01 19.62
C ASN A 96 2.51 5.19 18.61
N TRP A 97 2.60 6.18 17.71
CA TRP A 97 1.65 6.34 16.62
C TRP A 97 1.45 5.05 15.80
N PHE A 98 2.54 4.41 15.40
CA PHE A 98 2.47 3.18 14.62
C PHE A 98 1.87 2.02 15.41
N ASN A 99 2.20 1.92 16.70
CA ASN A 99 1.64 0.89 17.58
C ASN A 99 0.14 1.03 17.72
N ASP A 100 -0.33 2.25 18.00
CA ASP A 100 -1.76 2.55 18.18
C ASP A 100 -2.53 2.33 16.88
N LEU A 101 -1.98 2.79 15.75
CA LEU A 101 -2.58 2.59 14.43
C LEU A 101 -2.67 1.11 14.06
N ASN A 102 -1.60 0.35 14.26
CA ASN A 102 -1.56 -1.08 13.96
C ASN A 102 -2.46 -1.89 14.88
N LYS A 103 -2.66 -1.49 16.12
CA LYS A 103 -3.63 -2.10 17.01
C LYS A 103 -5.04 -2.02 16.43
N ILE A 104 -5.46 -0.83 15.96
CA ILE A 104 -6.76 -0.63 15.32
C ILE A 104 -6.90 -1.50 14.07
N TYR A 105 -5.86 -1.54 13.22
CA TYR A 105 -5.88 -2.37 12.01
C TYR A 105 -5.89 -3.86 12.32
N SER A 106 -5.19 -4.32 13.36
CA SER A 106 -5.22 -5.72 13.80
C SER A 106 -6.63 -6.13 14.24
N GLU A 107 -7.29 -5.34 15.09
CA GLU A 107 -8.65 -5.59 15.54
C GLU A 107 -9.64 -5.66 14.35
N ARG A 108 -9.52 -4.74 13.39
CA ARG A 108 -10.34 -4.74 12.17
C ARG A 108 -10.08 -5.96 11.30
N ARG A 109 -8.82 -6.34 11.12
CA ARG A 109 -8.42 -7.51 10.34
C ARG A 109 -8.98 -8.80 10.93
N GLU A 110 -8.96 -8.94 12.24
CA GLU A 110 -9.57 -10.09 12.92
C GLU A 110 -11.07 -10.19 12.65
N LEU A 111 -11.79 -9.07 12.62
CA LEU A 111 -13.22 -9.05 12.26
C LEU A 111 -13.44 -9.49 10.81
N VAL A 112 -12.58 -9.06 9.90
CA VAL A 112 -12.63 -9.48 8.49
C VAL A 112 -12.35 -10.98 8.36
N TRP A 113 -11.37 -11.51 9.10
CA TRP A 113 -11.10 -12.96 9.13
C TRP A 113 -12.27 -13.76 9.66
N LYS A 114 -12.95 -13.30 10.73
CA LYS A 114 -14.17 -13.93 11.26
C LYS A 114 -15.27 -13.95 10.19
N LEU A 115 -15.47 -12.84 9.50
CA LEU A 115 -16.44 -12.76 8.39
C LEU A 115 -16.08 -13.73 7.26
N ALA A 116 -14.84 -13.73 6.79
CA ALA A 116 -14.37 -14.61 5.72
C ALA A 116 -14.54 -16.10 6.10
N THR A 117 -14.26 -16.45 7.37
CA THR A 117 -14.47 -17.79 7.89
C THR A 117 -15.97 -18.17 7.89
N ALA A 118 -16.84 -17.28 8.34
CA ALA A 118 -18.29 -17.51 8.35
C ALA A 118 -18.87 -17.68 6.94
N LEU A 119 -18.23 -17.06 5.93
CA LEU A 119 -18.56 -17.23 4.51
C LEU A 119 -17.88 -18.45 3.86
N ASN A 120 -17.21 -19.29 4.63
CA ASN A 120 -16.43 -20.44 4.15
C ASN A 120 -15.36 -20.08 3.10
N CYS A 121 -14.82 -18.87 3.18
CA CYS A 121 -13.72 -18.45 2.32
C CYS A 121 -12.40 -19.05 2.77
N THR A 122 -11.47 -19.23 1.82
CA THR A 122 -10.07 -19.58 2.11
C THR A 122 -9.20 -18.33 2.02
N PHE A 123 -8.35 -18.08 3.03
CA PHE A 123 -7.46 -16.92 3.08
C PHE A 123 -6.21 -17.22 3.90
N GLN A 124 -5.18 -16.37 3.74
CA GLN A 124 -3.95 -16.46 4.53
C GLN A 124 -4.00 -15.47 5.69
N THR A 125 -3.49 -15.85 6.84
CA THR A 125 -3.37 -15.01 8.04
C THR A 125 -1.96 -14.42 8.23
N SER A 126 -0.95 -14.99 7.58
CA SER A 126 0.45 -14.55 7.65
C SER A 126 0.77 -13.50 6.59
N THR A 127 -0.02 -12.41 6.56
CA THR A 127 0.13 -11.34 5.57
C THR A 127 0.36 -10.00 6.24
N SER A 128 1.20 -9.16 5.64
CA SER A 128 1.38 -7.75 6.01
C SER A 128 0.37 -6.86 5.27
N GLY A 129 0.24 -5.62 5.72
CA GLY A 129 -0.65 -4.64 5.10
C GLY A 129 -2.10 -4.78 5.53
N MET A 130 -2.96 -3.94 4.96
CA MET A 130 -4.36 -3.82 5.38
C MET A 130 -5.35 -4.63 4.54
N PHE A 131 -4.88 -5.37 3.55
CA PHE A 131 -5.76 -6.13 2.66
C PHE A 131 -5.88 -7.58 3.10
N VAL A 132 -7.08 -8.13 2.98
CA VAL A 132 -7.35 -9.55 3.13
C VAL A 132 -7.81 -10.08 1.77
N TRP A 133 -7.04 -11.00 1.20
CA TRP A 133 -7.41 -11.70 -0.02
C TRP A 133 -8.10 -13.00 0.37
N ALA A 134 -9.39 -13.11 0.05
CA ALA A 134 -10.19 -14.27 0.42
C ALA A 134 -10.80 -14.91 -0.83
N LYS A 135 -10.58 -16.22 -1.00
CA LYS A 135 -11.15 -17.00 -2.09
C LYS A 135 -12.51 -17.54 -1.66
N LEU A 136 -13.54 -17.26 -2.45
CA LEU A 136 -14.88 -17.78 -2.26
C LEU A 136 -14.92 -19.31 -2.43
N PRO A 137 -15.92 -20.00 -1.83
CA PRO A 137 -16.18 -21.40 -2.09
C PRO A 137 -16.34 -21.71 -3.58
N VAL A 138 -15.97 -22.94 -3.97
CA VAL A 138 -16.08 -23.42 -5.35
C VAL A 138 -17.52 -23.28 -5.87
N GLY A 139 -17.66 -22.78 -7.07
CA GLY A 139 -18.97 -22.60 -7.74
C GLY A 139 -19.62 -21.22 -7.51
N LEU A 140 -19.01 -20.33 -6.73
CA LEU A 140 -19.47 -18.95 -6.58
C LEU A 140 -18.61 -18.00 -7.44
N SER A 141 -19.28 -17.19 -8.30
CA SER A 141 -18.62 -16.08 -8.96
C SER A 141 -18.49 -14.90 -8.01
N SER A 142 -17.32 -14.24 -8.00
CA SER A 142 -17.06 -13.09 -7.13
C SER A 142 -17.99 -11.92 -7.47
N GLU A 143 -18.25 -11.65 -8.73
CA GLU A 143 -19.12 -10.57 -9.19
C GLU A 143 -20.56 -10.79 -8.76
N VAL A 144 -21.11 -11.98 -9.02
CA VAL A 144 -22.49 -12.33 -8.66
C VAL A 144 -22.68 -12.27 -7.15
N PHE A 145 -21.69 -12.78 -6.39
CA PHE A 145 -21.75 -12.75 -4.93
C PHE A 145 -21.71 -11.32 -4.39
N ILE A 146 -20.82 -10.48 -4.91
CA ILE A 146 -20.65 -9.10 -4.45
C ILE A 146 -21.86 -8.24 -4.82
N ASP A 147 -22.41 -8.38 -6.03
CA ASP A 147 -23.65 -7.71 -6.42
C ASP A 147 -24.81 -8.09 -5.50
N HIS A 148 -24.92 -9.36 -5.16
CA HIS A 148 -25.95 -9.84 -4.22
C HIS A 148 -25.82 -9.19 -2.84
N ILE A 149 -24.62 -9.19 -2.23
CA ILE A 149 -24.44 -8.59 -0.89
C ILE A 149 -24.57 -7.07 -0.93
N LEU A 150 -24.18 -6.42 -2.02
CA LEU A 150 -24.36 -4.98 -2.19
C LEU A 150 -25.84 -4.59 -2.24
N GLN A 151 -26.64 -5.28 -3.06
CA GLN A 151 -28.05 -5.00 -3.22
C GLN A 151 -28.89 -5.37 -1.99
N LYS A 152 -28.56 -6.51 -1.36
CA LYS A 152 -29.36 -7.04 -0.25
C LYS A 152 -28.94 -6.53 1.11
N HIS A 153 -27.65 -6.27 1.32
CA HIS A 153 -27.09 -5.94 2.62
C HIS A 153 -26.38 -4.57 2.66
N HIS A 154 -26.32 -3.87 1.51
CA HIS A 154 -25.62 -2.58 1.36
C HIS A 154 -24.14 -2.63 1.75
N ILE A 155 -23.49 -3.79 1.54
CA ILE A 155 -22.07 -4.01 1.82
C ILE A 155 -21.34 -4.14 0.48
N PHE A 156 -20.34 -3.28 0.26
CA PHE A 156 -19.47 -3.36 -0.90
C PHE A 156 -18.15 -4.03 -0.53
N VAL A 157 -17.75 -5.02 -1.33
CA VAL A 157 -16.44 -5.67 -1.29
C VAL A 157 -15.89 -5.70 -2.72
N ALA A 158 -14.60 -5.44 -2.90
CA ALA A 158 -14.00 -5.45 -4.23
C ALA A 158 -13.89 -6.90 -4.76
N PRO A 159 -14.41 -7.20 -5.97
CA PRO A 159 -14.21 -8.51 -6.59
C PRO A 159 -12.76 -8.71 -6.99
N GLY A 160 -12.23 -9.93 -6.79
CA GLY A 160 -10.83 -10.26 -7.14
C GLY A 160 -10.52 -10.08 -8.62
N THR A 161 -11.50 -10.28 -9.48
CA THR A 161 -11.37 -10.18 -10.94
C THR A 161 -11.01 -8.78 -11.46
N ILE A 162 -11.23 -7.71 -10.67
CA ILE A 162 -10.75 -6.36 -11.05
C ILE A 162 -9.23 -6.23 -11.01
N PHE A 163 -8.53 -7.16 -10.35
CA PHE A 163 -7.07 -7.17 -10.25
C PHE A 163 -6.39 -8.10 -11.27
N GLY A 164 -7.16 -8.75 -12.10
CA GLY A 164 -6.71 -9.62 -13.19
C GLY A 164 -7.60 -10.84 -13.36
N SER A 165 -7.53 -11.43 -14.56
CA SER A 165 -8.15 -12.75 -14.83
C SER A 165 -7.14 -13.84 -14.46
N ASN A 166 -7.60 -14.87 -13.74
CA ASN A 166 -6.85 -16.14 -13.60
C ASN A 166 -7.05 -16.99 -14.84
#